data_a1bf3bf1d6787c30e328ae137c3f5895
#
_entry.id   a1bf3bf1d6787c30e328ae137c3f5895
#
_cell.length_a   1.000
_cell.length_b   1.000
_cell.length_c   1.000
_cell.angle_alpha   90.00
_cell.angle_beta   90.00
_cell.angle_gamma   90.00
#
_symmetry.space_group_name_H-M   'P 1'
#
loop_
_entity.id
_entity.type
_entity.pdbx_description
1 polymer ?
#
loop_
_entity_poly.entity_id
_entity_poly.type
_entity_poly.pdbx_seq_one_letter_code
_entity_poly.pdbx_strand_id
1 'polypeptide(L)'
;MLILALLQLTVTAAPTAAPVPAATVVEYLLPRPKAFPHDPAVGRDGIVWYTDQANSYIGRLDPATGQVTDYPTPTQASGPHGIVVAPDGGVWYTGNFKGRLGRLDPATGAIKEYVLPAAARDPHTPLYWGGKIWFTSQGADLYGALDPATGQAQLFPVPTPGARPYGLVGGGPDGSIWMALFGTNKIGRIHPADGTLKEFTLPDAAARPRRLVVDAKGIVWYSDYARGQLGRLDPATGQVRDFPCPGGSGSQPYGIAIGTDGRIWYNESGKNEIVAFDPATEHTETVAIPTAGAVVRNMAVDSSRARLWLALSGTQRLGRIDLAPQR
;
A
#
# COMPACT_ATOMS: atom_id res chain seq x y z
N MET A 1 -64.63 -16.02 -38.61
CA MET A 1 -64.38 -15.45 -37.26
C MET A 1 -63.03 -15.95 -36.78
N LEU A 2 -62.00 -15.09 -36.90
CA LEU A 2 -60.66 -15.38 -36.34
C LEU A 2 -60.58 -14.74 -34.96
N ILE A 3 -60.34 -15.55 -33.95
CA ILE A 3 -60.11 -15.09 -32.56
C ILE A 3 -58.62 -14.84 -32.42
N LEU A 4 -58.21 -13.59 -32.27
CA LEU A 4 -56.85 -13.17 -31.93
C LEU A 4 -56.68 -13.34 -30.38
N ALA A 5 -55.82 -14.26 -29.97
CA ALA A 5 -55.41 -14.38 -28.55
C ALA A 5 -54.25 -13.38 -28.33
N LEU A 6 -54.44 -12.36 -27.48
CA LEU A 6 -53.41 -11.50 -26.97
C LEU A 6 -52.62 -12.26 -25.86
N LEU A 7 -51.37 -12.56 -26.12
CA LEU A 7 -50.42 -12.99 -25.08
C LEU A 7 -49.96 -11.74 -24.29
N GLN A 8 -50.36 -11.64 -23.03
CA GLN A 8 -49.80 -10.64 -22.12
C GLN A 8 -48.45 -11.18 -21.56
N LEU A 9 -47.37 -10.54 -21.99
CA LEU A 9 -46.06 -10.75 -21.35
C LEU A 9 -46.05 -10.02 -20.00
N THR A 10 -46.05 -10.75 -18.90
CA THR A 10 -45.75 -10.23 -17.56
C THR A 10 -44.26 -10.07 -17.43
N VAL A 11 -43.74 -8.84 -17.44
CA VAL A 11 -42.36 -8.51 -17.08
C VAL A 11 -42.27 -8.56 -15.56
N THR A 12 -41.68 -9.63 -15.02
CA THR A 12 -41.30 -9.68 -13.61
C THR A 12 -40.07 -8.80 -13.43
N ALA A 13 -40.20 -7.72 -12.66
CA ALA A 13 -39.07 -6.92 -12.24
C ALA A 13 -38.08 -7.78 -11.45
N ALA A 14 -36.80 -7.73 -11.83
CA ALA A 14 -35.75 -8.41 -11.06
C ALA A 14 -35.71 -7.84 -9.64
N PRO A 15 -35.47 -8.67 -8.60
CA PRO A 15 -35.37 -8.17 -7.24
C PRO A 15 -34.24 -7.13 -7.15
N THR A 16 -34.58 -5.94 -6.69
CA THR A 16 -33.61 -4.90 -6.35
C THR A 16 -32.72 -5.46 -5.22
N ALA A 17 -31.43 -5.59 -5.48
CA ALA A 17 -30.48 -5.99 -4.46
C ALA A 17 -30.56 -5.02 -3.26
N ALA A 18 -30.59 -5.54 -2.06
CA ALA A 18 -30.58 -4.74 -0.85
C ALA A 18 -29.33 -3.81 -0.88
N PRO A 19 -29.46 -2.54 -0.43
CA PRO A 19 -28.33 -1.62 -0.39
C PRO A 19 -27.21 -2.22 0.48
N VAL A 20 -25.99 -2.28 -0.07
CA VAL A 20 -24.80 -2.67 0.70
C VAL A 20 -24.60 -1.60 1.78
N PRO A 21 -24.45 -1.98 3.05
CA PRO A 21 -24.17 -1.00 4.10
C PRO A 21 -22.95 -0.14 3.71
N ALA A 22 -23.03 1.16 3.95
CA ALA A 22 -21.91 2.05 3.72
C ALA A 22 -20.69 1.57 4.53
N ALA A 23 -19.51 1.54 3.89
CA ALA A 23 -18.29 1.18 4.56
C ALA A 23 -18.00 2.15 5.72
N THR A 24 -17.52 1.63 6.85
CA THR A 24 -17.18 2.44 8.03
C THR A 24 -15.78 2.10 8.51
N VAL A 25 -15.10 3.07 9.11
CA VAL A 25 -13.79 2.86 9.73
C VAL A 25 -13.96 2.51 11.21
N VAL A 26 -13.49 1.34 11.60
CA VAL A 26 -13.33 0.96 13.02
C VAL A 26 -11.92 1.32 13.45
N GLU A 27 -11.78 2.07 14.52
CA GLU A 27 -10.48 2.55 15.01
C GLU A 27 -10.01 1.78 16.25
N TYR A 28 -8.70 1.47 16.29
CA TYR A 28 -8.00 0.83 17.40
C TYR A 28 -6.98 1.80 17.96
N LEU A 29 -7.21 2.32 19.17
CA LEU A 29 -6.25 3.19 19.85
C LEU A 29 -5.04 2.36 20.30
N LEU A 30 -3.83 2.83 19.94
CA LEU A 30 -2.60 2.20 20.37
C LEU A 30 -2.24 2.64 21.79
N PRO A 31 -1.86 1.73 22.68
CA PRO A 31 -1.65 2.02 24.10
C PRO A 31 -0.39 2.87 24.37
N ARG A 32 0.59 2.83 23.45
CA ARG A 32 1.81 3.64 23.58
C ARG A 32 1.49 5.13 23.39
N PRO A 33 1.85 5.99 24.36
CA PRO A 33 1.71 7.44 24.17
C PRO A 33 2.54 7.94 22.99
N LYS A 34 1.94 8.79 22.16
CA LYS A 34 2.57 9.36 20.96
C LYS A 34 2.99 8.29 19.94
N ALA A 35 2.32 7.13 19.92
CA ALA A 35 2.52 6.15 18.85
C ALA A 35 2.30 6.80 17.49
N PHE A 36 3.18 6.49 16.55
CA PHE A 36 3.15 7.02 15.19
C PHE A 36 3.18 5.86 14.19
N PRO A 37 2.04 5.12 14.07
CA PRO A 37 1.97 4.01 13.12
C PRO A 37 2.15 4.54 11.71
N HIS A 38 3.12 3.94 10.96
CA HIS A 38 3.43 4.44 9.62
C HIS A 38 2.92 3.50 8.53
N ASP A 39 3.39 2.27 8.48
CA ASP A 39 2.93 1.26 7.53
C ASP A 39 2.33 0.06 8.27
N PRO A 40 1.16 -0.47 7.85
CA PRO A 40 0.61 -1.72 8.35
C PRO A 40 0.98 -2.87 7.40
N ALA A 41 1.04 -4.09 7.94
CA ALA A 41 1.09 -5.34 7.19
C ALA A 41 0.27 -6.41 7.91
N VAL A 42 -0.32 -7.35 7.16
CA VAL A 42 -1.18 -8.39 7.75
C VAL A 42 -0.56 -9.77 7.56
N GLY A 43 -0.46 -10.51 8.64
CA GLY A 43 -0.07 -11.92 8.63
C GLY A 43 -1.20 -12.83 8.14
N ARG A 44 -0.86 -14.04 7.71
CA ARG A 44 -1.85 -15.05 7.29
C ARG A 44 -2.82 -15.44 8.42
N ASP A 45 -2.38 -15.30 9.66
CA ASP A 45 -3.17 -15.48 10.90
C ASP A 45 -4.16 -14.33 11.17
N GLY A 46 -4.05 -13.22 10.41
CA GLY A 46 -4.85 -12.02 10.57
C GLY A 46 -4.32 -11.04 11.61
N ILE A 47 -3.16 -11.32 12.17
CA ILE A 47 -2.45 -10.38 13.02
C ILE A 47 -2.01 -9.18 12.17
N VAL A 48 -2.18 -7.99 12.72
CA VAL A 48 -1.77 -6.74 12.08
C VAL A 48 -0.47 -6.27 12.71
N TRP A 49 0.56 -6.21 11.88
CA TRP A 49 1.85 -5.66 12.23
C TRP A 49 1.93 -4.22 11.75
N TYR A 50 2.61 -3.36 12.49
CA TYR A 50 2.82 -1.97 12.08
C TYR A 50 4.18 -1.45 12.54
N THR A 51 4.70 -0.49 11.81
CA THR A 51 5.88 0.26 12.23
C THR A 51 5.47 1.46 13.07
N ASP A 52 6.13 1.68 14.22
CA ASP A 52 6.05 2.94 14.98
C ASP A 52 7.33 3.74 14.72
N GLN A 53 7.29 4.58 13.68
CA GLN A 53 8.47 5.26 13.16
C GLN A 53 9.09 6.21 14.18
N ALA A 54 8.28 6.97 14.89
CA ALA A 54 8.77 7.98 15.82
C ALA A 54 9.42 7.36 17.06
N ASN A 55 8.97 6.18 17.48
CA ASN A 55 9.39 5.56 18.75
C ASN A 55 10.31 4.34 18.55
N SER A 56 10.59 3.95 17.28
CA SER A 56 11.46 2.80 16.94
C SER A 56 10.96 1.46 17.48
N TYR A 57 9.69 1.16 17.20
CA TYR A 57 9.05 -0.12 17.54
C TYR A 57 8.39 -0.77 16.33
N ILE A 58 8.29 -2.09 16.40
CA ILE A 58 7.37 -2.86 15.58
C ILE A 58 6.21 -3.26 16.49
N GLY A 59 5.00 -2.86 16.13
CA GLY A 59 3.80 -3.18 16.88
C GLY A 59 3.04 -4.36 16.28
N ARG A 60 2.36 -5.11 17.13
CA ARG A 60 1.49 -6.23 16.82
C ARG A 60 0.11 -5.97 17.41
N LEU A 61 -0.92 -5.88 16.59
CA LEU A 61 -2.31 -5.85 17.01
C LEU A 61 -2.97 -7.19 16.70
N ASP A 62 -3.60 -7.78 17.69
CA ASP A 62 -4.55 -8.88 17.52
C ASP A 62 -5.97 -8.30 17.38
N PRO A 63 -6.56 -8.35 16.18
CA PRO A 63 -7.87 -7.72 15.96
C PRO A 63 -9.04 -8.43 16.66
N ALA A 64 -8.86 -9.69 17.08
CA ALA A 64 -9.90 -10.46 17.76
C ALA A 64 -10.03 -10.04 19.23
N THR A 65 -8.92 -9.67 19.86
CA THR A 65 -8.87 -9.31 21.29
C THR A 65 -8.64 -7.81 21.52
N GLY A 66 -8.16 -7.10 20.50
CA GLY A 66 -7.70 -5.70 20.63
C GLY A 66 -6.35 -5.58 21.34
N GLN A 67 -5.67 -6.69 21.67
CA GLN A 67 -4.41 -6.67 22.36
C GLN A 67 -3.28 -6.16 21.45
N VAL A 68 -2.48 -5.23 21.98
CA VAL A 68 -1.29 -4.70 21.32
C VAL A 68 -0.04 -5.16 22.05
N THR A 69 0.97 -5.58 21.29
CA THR A 69 2.31 -5.91 21.79
C THR A 69 3.35 -5.14 20.98
N ASP A 70 4.31 -4.55 21.66
CA ASP A 70 5.36 -3.74 21.05
C ASP A 70 6.74 -4.40 21.18
N TYR A 71 7.52 -4.38 20.09
CA TYR A 71 8.88 -4.92 20.02
C TYR A 71 9.85 -3.78 19.70
N PRO A 72 10.71 -3.37 20.65
CA PRO A 72 11.68 -2.32 20.40
C PRO A 72 12.70 -2.78 19.34
N THR A 73 13.03 -1.91 18.39
CA THR A 73 14.10 -2.21 17.44
C THR A 73 15.46 -2.20 18.16
N PRO A 74 16.39 -3.13 17.85
CA PRO A 74 17.70 -3.19 18.51
C PRO A 74 18.49 -1.89 18.36
N THR A 75 18.42 -1.28 17.17
CA THR A 75 19.04 0.04 16.93
C THR A 75 18.09 1.15 17.35
N GLN A 76 18.50 1.94 18.35
CA GLN A 76 17.74 3.11 18.80
C GLN A 76 17.62 4.16 17.69
N ALA A 77 16.48 4.86 17.66
CA ALA A 77 16.16 5.86 16.66
C ALA A 77 16.33 5.33 15.21
N SER A 78 16.01 4.04 15.00
CA SER A 78 16.10 3.43 13.67
C SER A 78 15.03 3.95 12.69
N GLY A 79 13.92 4.49 13.21
CA GLY A 79 12.80 5.01 12.41
C GLY A 79 12.19 3.95 11.49
N PRO A 80 11.62 2.84 12.03
CA PRO A 80 11.02 1.81 11.20
C PRO A 80 9.90 2.42 10.37
N HIS A 81 10.01 2.26 9.02
CA HIS A 81 9.12 2.96 8.09
C HIS A 81 8.20 1.98 7.37
N GLY A 82 8.71 1.25 6.38
CA GLY A 82 7.94 0.24 5.66
C GLY A 82 8.01 -1.13 6.34
N ILE A 83 6.99 -1.95 6.12
CA ILE A 83 6.87 -3.29 6.73
C ILE A 83 6.22 -4.26 5.75
N VAL A 84 6.65 -5.52 5.79
CA VAL A 84 6.07 -6.63 5.02
C VAL A 84 6.16 -7.92 5.80
N VAL A 85 5.14 -8.78 5.71
CA VAL A 85 5.18 -10.16 6.25
C VAL A 85 5.57 -11.09 5.12
N ALA A 86 6.68 -11.81 5.30
CA ALA A 86 7.15 -12.82 4.35
C ALA A 86 6.33 -14.12 4.45
N PRO A 87 6.39 -15.02 3.45
CA PRO A 87 5.63 -16.28 3.45
C PRO A 87 5.95 -17.22 4.63
N ASP A 88 7.13 -17.11 5.21
CA ASP A 88 7.57 -17.86 6.41
C ASP A 88 7.03 -17.25 7.72
N GLY A 89 6.24 -16.18 7.63
CA GLY A 89 5.70 -15.44 8.77
C GLY A 89 6.65 -14.37 9.33
N GLY A 90 7.91 -14.34 8.91
CA GLY A 90 8.87 -13.31 9.34
C GLY A 90 8.43 -11.91 8.97
N VAL A 91 8.50 -10.98 9.91
CA VAL A 91 8.10 -9.59 9.73
C VAL A 91 9.32 -8.74 9.41
N TRP A 92 9.40 -8.25 8.18
CA TRP A 92 10.50 -7.43 7.71
C TRP A 92 10.15 -5.95 7.72
N TYR A 93 11.09 -5.12 8.12
CA TYR A 93 10.92 -3.66 8.14
C TYR A 93 12.18 -2.93 7.67
N THR A 94 12.00 -1.69 7.25
CA THR A 94 13.10 -0.77 6.94
C THR A 94 13.40 0.12 8.14
N GLY A 95 14.64 0.12 8.62
CA GLY A 95 15.14 1.09 9.60
C GLY A 95 15.63 2.34 8.88
N ASN A 96 14.69 3.19 8.48
CA ASN A 96 14.87 4.29 7.53
C ASN A 96 15.98 5.26 7.94
N PHE A 97 16.06 5.64 9.23
CA PHE A 97 17.03 6.63 9.71
C PHE A 97 18.45 6.08 9.92
N LYS A 98 18.63 4.77 9.84
CA LYS A 98 19.91 4.10 10.17
C LYS A 98 20.40 3.14 9.10
N GLY A 99 19.84 3.17 7.89
CA GLY A 99 20.31 2.36 6.77
C GLY A 99 20.27 0.85 7.06
N ARG A 100 19.14 0.32 7.58
CA ARG A 100 19.00 -1.07 7.99
C ARG A 100 17.74 -1.71 7.42
N LEU A 101 17.79 -3.03 7.27
CA LEU A 101 16.59 -3.87 7.25
C LEU A 101 16.56 -4.68 8.54
N GLY A 102 15.37 -4.88 9.09
CA GLY A 102 15.17 -5.74 10.26
C GLY A 102 14.19 -6.85 9.97
N ARG A 103 14.39 -8.02 10.60
CA ARG A 103 13.47 -9.16 10.59
C ARG A 103 13.11 -9.53 12.02
N LEU A 104 11.82 -9.40 12.34
CA LEU A 104 11.25 -9.89 13.60
C LEU A 104 10.73 -11.32 13.38
N ASP A 105 11.05 -12.21 14.28
CA ASP A 105 10.47 -13.55 14.38
C ASP A 105 9.23 -13.47 15.29
N PRO A 106 8.00 -13.69 14.76
CA PRO A 106 6.80 -13.61 15.57
C PRO A 106 6.68 -14.62 16.70
N ALA A 107 7.35 -15.78 16.57
CA ALA A 107 7.29 -16.86 17.56
C ALA A 107 8.11 -16.54 18.83
N THR A 108 9.23 -15.86 18.65
CA THR A 108 10.18 -15.56 19.74
C THR A 108 10.21 -14.09 20.13
N GLY A 109 9.74 -13.20 19.25
CA GLY A 109 9.89 -11.75 19.40
C GLY A 109 11.31 -11.24 19.11
N ALA A 110 12.23 -12.11 18.71
CA ALA A 110 13.61 -11.73 18.41
C ALA A 110 13.70 -10.94 17.12
N ILE A 111 14.52 -9.88 17.14
CA ILE A 111 14.77 -9.04 15.95
C ILE A 111 16.24 -9.18 15.55
N LYS A 112 16.47 -9.54 14.28
CA LYS A 112 17.77 -9.48 13.62
C LYS A 112 17.82 -8.30 12.67
N GLU A 113 18.84 -7.46 12.75
CA GLU A 113 19.05 -6.36 11.83
C GLU A 113 20.20 -6.65 10.85
N TYR A 114 20.05 -6.14 9.63
CA TYR A 114 21.00 -6.23 8.54
C TYR A 114 21.44 -4.81 8.17
N VAL A 115 22.72 -4.52 8.35
CA VAL A 115 23.31 -3.24 7.96
C VAL A 115 23.41 -3.21 6.44
N LEU A 116 22.80 -2.21 5.82
CA LEU A 116 22.91 -2.03 4.38
C LEU A 116 24.23 -1.33 4.00
N PRO A 117 24.70 -1.50 2.76
CA PRO A 117 25.84 -0.72 2.27
C PRO A 117 25.59 0.79 2.44
N ALA A 118 26.62 1.55 2.76
CA ALA A 118 26.53 2.98 3.12
C ALA A 118 25.82 3.85 2.06
N ALA A 119 25.81 3.42 0.80
CA ALA A 119 25.06 4.10 -0.25
C ALA A 119 23.54 4.04 -0.06
N ALA A 120 23.00 2.96 0.55
CA ALA A 120 21.56 2.79 0.82
C ALA A 120 21.21 3.41 2.19
N ARG A 121 21.26 4.72 2.30
CA ARG A 121 21.21 5.48 3.56
C ARG A 121 19.86 5.48 4.24
N ASP A 122 18.76 5.45 3.48
CA ASP A 122 17.39 5.67 3.92
C ASP A 122 16.43 4.65 3.29
N PRO A 123 16.57 3.34 3.60
CA PRO A 123 15.67 2.31 3.08
C PRO A 123 14.23 2.67 3.45
N HIS A 124 13.32 2.61 2.45
CA HIS A 124 12.00 3.17 2.62
C HIS A 124 10.89 2.12 2.57
N THR A 125 10.58 1.58 1.40
CA THR A 125 9.51 0.59 1.22
C THR A 125 10.11 -0.79 0.98
N PRO A 126 9.87 -1.79 1.87
CA PRO A 126 10.30 -3.16 1.65
C PRO A 126 9.23 -3.94 0.87
N LEU A 127 9.70 -4.94 0.13
CA LEU A 127 8.86 -5.91 -0.56
C LEU A 127 9.52 -7.29 -0.51
N TYR A 128 8.81 -8.32 -0.08
CA TYR A 128 9.24 -9.70 -0.29
C TYR A 128 8.84 -10.16 -1.69
N TRP A 129 9.81 -10.47 -2.55
CA TRP A 129 9.56 -10.94 -3.90
C TRP A 129 10.66 -11.87 -4.40
N GLY A 130 10.28 -13.04 -4.93
CA GLY A 130 11.24 -13.99 -5.47
C GLY A 130 12.30 -14.47 -4.47
N GLY A 131 11.95 -14.64 -3.19
CA GLY A 131 12.86 -15.09 -2.15
C GLY A 131 13.79 -14.00 -1.58
N LYS A 132 13.70 -12.76 -2.04
CA LYS A 132 14.52 -11.63 -1.60
C LYS A 132 13.66 -10.55 -0.93
N ILE A 133 14.31 -9.69 -0.15
CA ILE A 133 13.72 -8.45 0.36
C ILE A 133 14.21 -7.30 -0.51
N TRP A 134 13.35 -6.87 -1.41
CA TRP A 134 13.56 -5.67 -2.21
C TRP A 134 13.26 -4.43 -1.37
N PHE A 135 13.96 -3.33 -1.64
CA PHE A 135 13.71 -2.07 -0.94
C PHE A 135 14.09 -0.87 -1.81
N THR A 136 13.43 0.26 -1.54
CA THR A 136 13.81 1.56 -2.12
C THR A 136 14.68 2.33 -1.13
N SER A 137 15.60 3.16 -1.62
CA SER A 137 16.40 4.12 -0.84
C SER A 137 16.19 5.51 -1.44
N GLN A 138 15.28 6.25 -0.82
CA GLN A 138 14.66 7.45 -1.40
C GLN A 138 15.64 8.58 -1.66
N GLY A 139 16.45 8.96 -0.67
CA GLY A 139 17.38 10.08 -0.78
C GLY A 139 18.69 9.72 -1.48
N ALA A 140 18.87 8.45 -1.84
CA ALA A 140 20.06 7.97 -2.53
C ALA A 140 19.83 7.67 -4.03
N ASP A 141 18.57 7.81 -4.52
CA ASP A 141 18.17 7.40 -5.86
C ASP A 141 18.57 5.94 -6.19
N LEU A 142 18.40 5.05 -5.21
CA LEU A 142 18.75 3.64 -5.30
C LEU A 142 17.54 2.76 -4.97
N TYR A 143 17.58 1.53 -5.47
CA TYR A 143 16.82 0.41 -4.94
C TYR A 143 17.77 -0.77 -4.75
N GLY A 144 17.33 -1.78 -4.03
CA GLY A 144 18.19 -2.92 -3.74
C GLY A 144 17.40 -4.18 -3.43
N ALA A 145 18.11 -5.30 -3.38
CA ALA A 145 17.59 -6.59 -2.98
C ALA A 145 18.53 -7.24 -1.98
N LEU A 146 18.02 -7.58 -0.79
CA LEU A 146 18.74 -8.33 0.24
C LEU A 146 18.36 -9.80 0.12
N ASP A 147 19.35 -10.67 0.12
CA ASP A 147 19.17 -12.11 0.25
C ASP A 147 19.05 -12.47 1.75
N PRO A 148 17.89 -12.96 2.23
CA PRO A 148 17.71 -13.30 3.65
C PRO A 148 18.64 -14.40 4.16
N ALA A 149 19.10 -15.31 3.28
CA ALA A 149 19.95 -16.43 3.66
C ALA A 149 21.39 -15.99 3.95
N THR A 150 21.93 -15.09 3.13
CA THR A 150 23.30 -14.59 3.26
C THR A 150 23.40 -13.27 4.01
N GLY A 151 22.32 -12.49 4.03
CA GLY A 151 22.29 -11.12 4.55
C GLY A 151 22.97 -10.10 3.64
N GLN A 152 23.38 -10.49 2.43
CA GLN A 152 24.01 -9.59 1.48
C GLN A 152 22.96 -8.81 0.68
N ALA A 153 23.20 -7.52 0.46
CA ALA A 153 22.36 -6.66 -0.34
C ALA A 153 23.08 -6.24 -1.62
N GLN A 154 22.39 -6.38 -2.75
CA GLN A 154 22.78 -5.82 -4.03
C GLN A 154 22.04 -4.50 -4.24
N LEU A 155 22.74 -3.47 -4.71
CA LEU A 155 22.18 -2.14 -4.97
C LEU A 155 22.16 -1.85 -6.47
N PHE A 156 21.13 -1.11 -6.90
CA PHE A 156 20.92 -0.70 -8.28
C PHE A 156 20.63 0.79 -8.31
N PRO A 157 21.32 1.59 -9.15
CA PRO A 157 21.01 3.00 -9.30
C PRO A 157 19.74 3.19 -10.14
N VAL A 158 18.94 4.21 -9.78
CA VAL A 158 17.88 4.70 -10.66
C VAL A 158 18.54 5.64 -11.68
N PRO A 159 18.36 5.43 -13.01
CA PRO A 159 19.03 6.22 -14.04
C PRO A 159 18.69 7.71 -14.01
N THR A 160 17.44 8.05 -13.68
CA THR A 160 17.00 9.44 -13.60
C THR A 160 17.42 10.07 -12.28
N PRO A 161 18.25 11.14 -12.29
CA PRO A 161 18.66 11.84 -11.06
C PRO A 161 17.47 12.49 -10.36
N GLY A 162 17.50 12.51 -9.02
CA GLY A 162 16.44 13.08 -8.19
C GLY A 162 15.13 12.27 -8.24
N ALA A 163 15.18 11.04 -8.69
CA ALA A 163 14.01 10.17 -8.86
C ALA A 163 13.28 9.86 -7.55
N ARG A 164 14.00 9.83 -6.43
CA ARG A 164 13.44 9.57 -5.10
C ARG A 164 12.52 8.34 -5.08
N PRO A 165 13.05 7.13 -5.32
CA PRO A 165 12.26 5.90 -5.35
C PRO A 165 11.51 5.70 -4.04
N TYR A 166 10.20 5.44 -4.12
CA TYR A 166 9.29 5.48 -2.98
C TYR A 166 8.48 4.19 -2.84
N GLY A 167 7.25 4.14 -3.32
CA GLY A 167 6.41 2.97 -3.28
C GLY A 167 6.98 1.82 -4.11
N LEU A 168 6.89 0.59 -3.60
CA LEU A 168 7.38 -0.62 -4.25
C LEU A 168 6.33 -1.72 -4.11
N VAL A 169 5.98 -2.40 -5.21
CA VAL A 169 5.01 -3.49 -5.22
C VAL A 169 5.39 -4.54 -6.26
N GLY A 170 5.17 -5.80 -5.95
CA GLY A 170 5.25 -6.89 -6.91
C GLY A 170 3.89 -7.19 -7.51
N GLY A 171 3.82 -7.52 -8.78
CA GLY A 171 2.55 -7.88 -9.40
C GLY A 171 2.57 -7.88 -10.92
N GLY A 172 1.40 -8.20 -11.45
CA GLY A 172 1.20 -8.37 -12.88
C GLY A 172 1.54 -9.79 -13.37
N PRO A 173 1.09 -10.13 -14.60
CA PRO A 173 1.20 -11.49 -15.16
C PRO A 173 2.65 -11.92 -15.42
N ASP A 174 3.58 -10.99 -15.49
CA ASP A 174 5.00 -11.24 -15.76
C ASP A 174 5.88 -11.28 -14.52
N GLY A 175 5.30 -11.11 -13.33
CA GLY A 175 6.03 -11.14 -12.06
C GLY A 175 7.00 -9.99 -11.85
N SER A 176 6.83 -8.87 -12.55
CA SER A 176 7.65 -7.67 -12.39
C SER A 176 7.45 -7.01 -11.03
N ILE A 177 8.43 -6.19 -10.63
CA ILE A 177 8.30 -5.28 -9.50
C ILE A 177 8.13 -3.86 -10.05
N TRP A 178 7.22 -3.12 -9.44
CA TRP A 178 6.91 -1.75 -9.84
C TRP A 178 7.29 -0.76 -8.76
N MET A 179 7.77 0.39 -9.14
CA MET A 179 8.34 1.40 -8.26
C MET A 179 7.86 2.79 -8.62
N ALA A 180 7.35 3.53 -7.66
CA ALA A 180 7.04 4.95 -7.83
C ALA A 180 8.31 5.79 -7.71
N LEU A 181 8.58 6.65 -8.69
CA LEU A 181 9.71 7.58 -8.69
C LEU A 181 9.20 8.98 -8.30
N PHE A 182 8.92 9.13 -7.01
CA PHE A 182 8.20 10.26 -6.42
C PHE A 182 8.84 11.64 -6.67
N GLY A 183 10.16 11.70 -6.89
CA GLY A 183 10.85 12.95 -7.22
C GLY A 183 10.61 13.43 -8.65
N THR A 184 10.02 12.59 -9.51
CA THR A 184 9.81 12.83 -10.93
C THR A 184 8.41 12.38 -11.36
N ASN A 185 8.05 12.64 -12.62
CA ASN A 185 6.83 12.11 -13.23
C ASN A 185 7.06 10.73 -13.86
N LYS A 186 7.66 9.79 -13.11
CA LYS A 186 8.00 8.48 -13.66
C LYS A 186 7.57 7.32 -12.75
N ILE A 187 7.34 6.17 -13.38
CA ILE A 187 7.13 4.88 -12.74
C ILE A 187 8.20 3.93 -13.29
N GLY A 188 8.85 3.18 -12.40
CA GLY A 188 9.83 2.18 -12.74
C GLY A 188 9.25 0.77 -12.76
N ARG A 189 9.69 -0.07 -13.71
CA ARG A 189 9.43 -1.51 -13.74
C ARG A 189 10.76 -2.24 -13.62
N ILE A 190 10.92 -3.02 -12.60
CA ILE A 190 12.11 -3.81 -12.30
C ILE A 190 11.87 -5.25 -12.73
N HIS A 191 12.84 -5.81 -13.47
CA HIS A 191 12.88 -7.23 -13.76
C HIS A 191 13.59 -7.94 -12.58
N PRO A 192 12.91 -8.82 -11.80
CA PRO A 192 13.45 -9.31 -10.54
C PRO A 192 14.62 -10.28 -10.69
N ALA A 193 14.84 -10.88 -11.87
CA ALA A 193 15.92 -11.83 -12.08
C ALA A 193 17.31 -11.17 -12.10
N ASP A 194 17.41 -9.97 -12.66
CA ASP A 194 18.68 -9.25 -12.86
C ASP A 194 18.69 -7.84 -12.25
N GLY A 195 17.55 -7.35 -11.79
CA GLY A 195 17.39 -6.01 -11.22
C GLY A 195 17.38 -4.90 -12.28
N THR A 196 17.20 -5.18 -13.57
CA THR A 196 17.13 -4.13 -14.59
C THR A 196 15.87 -3.29 -14.43
N LEU A 197 16.00 -1.97 -14.65
CA LEU A 197 14.93 -0.99 -14.52
C LEU A 197 14.55 -0.41 -15.88
N LYS A 198 13.24 -0.47 -16.19
CA LYS A 198 12.62 0.30 -17.27
C LYS A 198 11.79 1.41 -16.68
N GLU A 199 11.99 2.66 -17.10
CA GLU A 199 11.22 3.82 -16.68
C GLU A 199 10.09 4.13 -17.67
N PHE A 200 8.92 4.50 -17.15
CA PHE A 200 7.76 4.99 -17.88
C PHE A 200 7.54 6.45 -17.47
N THR A 201 7.65 7.37 -18.42
CA THR A 201 7.37 8.79 -18.18
C THR A 201 5.88 9.06 -18.28
N LEU A 202 5.29 9.64 -17.24
CA LEU A 202 3.91 10.08 -17.24
C LEU A 202 3.75 11.37 -18.05
N PRO A 203 2.61 11.56 -18.76
CA PRO A 203 2.43 12.69 -19.67
C PRO A 203 2.55 14.06 -18.99
N ASP A 204 2.02 14.18 -17.77
CA ASP A 204 2.07 15.44 -17.03
C ASP A 204 3.38 15.55 -16.24
N ALA A 205 4.18 16.59 -16.51
CA ALA A 205 5.45 16.85 -15.84
C ALA A 205 5.32 17.18 -14.35
N ALA A 206 4.12 17.59 -13.89
CA ALA A 206 3.84 17.85 -12.49
C ALA A 206 3.41 16.60 -11.72
N ALA A 207 3.19 15.47 -12.39
CA ALA A 207 2.84 14.21 -11.72
C ALA A 207 3.94 13.79 -10.73
N ARG A 208 3.50 13.30 -9.56
CA ARG A 208 4.39 12.77 -8.50
C ARG A 208 3.79 11.49 -7.95
N PRO A 209 3.97 10.36 -8.66
CA PRO A 209 3.49 9.06 -8.20
C PRO A 209 4.16 8.73 -6.87
N ARG A 210 3.35 8.38 -5.86
CA ARG A 210 3.89 8.14 -4.52
C ARG A 210 3.80 6.68 -4.11
N ARG A 211 2.62 6.10 -4.17
CA ARG A 211 2.41 4.66 -3.98
C ARG A 211 1.66 4.10 -5.17
N LEU A 212 1.74 2.79 -5.34
CA LEU A 212 1.15 2.12 -6.49
C LEU A 212 0.72 0.69 -6.14
N VAL A 213 -0.20 0.17 -6.93
CA VAL A 213 -0.62 -1.23 -6.92
C VAL A 213 -0.76 -1.72 -8.36
N VAL A 214 -0.70 -3.04 -8.55
CA VAL A 214 -0.83 -3.67 -9.87
C VAL A 214 -1.98 -4.64 -9.83
N ASP A 215 -2.93 -4.50 -10.75
CA ASP A 215 -4.06 -5.42 -10.84
C ASP A 215 -3.71 -6.72 -11.59
N ALA A 216 -4.63 -7.69 -11.59
CA ALA A 216 -4.44 -8.99 -12.23
C ALA A 216 -4.23 -8.90 -13.75
N LYS A 217 -4.61 -7.78 -14.38
CA LYS A 217 -4.39 -7.52 -15.81
C LYS A 217 -3.03 -6.87 -16.08
N GLY A 218 -2.26 -6.55 -15.04
CA GLY A 218 -0.98 -5.86 -15.14
C GLY A 218 -1.09 -4.34 -15.26
N ILE A 219 -2.27 -3.77 -15.03
CA ILE A 219 -2.46 -2.32 -15.00
C ILE A 219 -1.90 -1.78 -13.69
N VAL A 220 -1.12 -0.71 -13.79
CA VAL A 220 -0.53 -0.01 -12.63
C VAL A 220 -1.43 1.15 -12.25
N TRP A 221 -1.94 1.11 -11.03
CA TRP A 221 -2.68 2.19 -10.41
C TRP A 221 -1.77 2.92 -9.43
N TYR A 222 -1.80 4.26 -9.41
CA TYR A 222 -0.92 5.03 -8.55
C TYR A 222 -1.61 6.27 -7.97
N SER A 223 -1.20 6.62 -6.75
CA SER A 223 -1.60 7.89 -6.12
C SER A 223 -0.69 9.00 -6.64
N ASP A 224 -1.25 10.00 -7.32
CA ASP A 224 -0.51 11.21 -7.70
C ASP A 224 -0.71 12.28 -6.63
N TYR A 225 0.21 12.27 -5.69
CA TYR A 225 0.15 13.10 -4.48
C TYR A 225 0.12 14.60 -4.77
N ALA A 226 0.85 15.05 -5.79
CA ALA A 226 0.99 16.46 -6.08
C ALA A 226 -0.22 17.06 -6.79
N ARG A 227 -0.87 16.27 -7.66
CA ARG A 227 -1.97 16.77 -8.49
C ARG A 227 -3.36 16.42 -7.93
N GLY A 228 -3.44 15.58 -6.88
CA GLY A 228 -4.72 15.10 -6.37
C GLY A 228 -5.44 14.21 -7.38
N GLN A 229 -4.72 13.23 -7.94
CA GLN A 229 -5.25 12.32 -8.96
C GLN A 229 -5.02 10.85 -8.54
N LEU A 230 -5.94 9.98 -8.93
CA LEU A 230 -5.69 8.56 -9.08
C LEU A 230 -5.24 8.32 -10.52
N GLY A 231 -4.03 7.83 -10.71
CA GLY A 231 -3.50 7.55 -12.05
C GLY A 231 -3.58 6.08 -12.41
N ARG A 232 -3.71 5.78 -13.71
CA ARG A 232 -3.72 4.46 -14.31
C ARG A 232 -2.73 4.42 -15.47
N LEU A 233 -1.76 3.52 -15.41
CA LEU A 233 -0.80 3.24 -16.49
C LEU A 233 -1.07 1.83 -17.03
N ASP A 234 -1.26 1.70 -18.32
CA ASP A 234 -1.23 0.43 -19.03
C ASP A 234 0.19 0.22 -19.60
N PRO A 235 0.99 -0.70 -19.04
CA PRO A 235 2.38 -0.86 -19.48
C PRO A 235 2.54 -1.50 -20.85
N ALA A 236 1.51 -2.19 -21.37
CA ALA A 236 1.54 -2.83 -22.67
C ALA A 236 1.40 -1.81 -23.80
N THR A 237 0.60 -0.78 -23.59
CA THR A 237 0.33 0.28 -24.59
C THR A 237 1.04 1.59 -24.28
N GLY A 238 1.49 1.78 -23.03
CA GLY A 238 2.02 3.04 -22.52
C GLY A 238 0.95 4.10 -22.25
N GLN A 239 -0.34 3.76 -22.39
CA GLN A 239 -1.42 4.70 -22.15
C GLN A 239 -1.55 5.03 -20.66
N VAL A 240 -1.68 6.32 -20.38
CA VAL A 240 -1.92 6.85 -19.04
C VAL A 240 -3.29 7.53 -19.01
N ARG A 241 -4.02 7.31 -17.92
CA ARG A 241 -5.28 7.98 -17.65
C ARG A 241 -5.33 8.42 -16.20
N ASP A 242 -5.75 9.64 -15.96
CA ASP A 242 -5.88 10.24 -14.64
C ASP A 242 -7.37 10.43 -14.28
N PHE A 243 -7.70 10.20 -13.00
CA PHE A 243 -9.03 10.38 -12.44
C PHE A 243 -8.92 11.38 -11.30
N PRO A 244 -9.63 12.53 -11.36
CA PRO A 244 -9.62 13.51 -10.29
C PRO A 244 -10.10 12.90 -8.96
N CYS A 245 -9.35 13.11 -7.91
CA CYS A 245 -9.78 12.72 -6.56
C CYS A 245 -10.95 13.58 -6.11
N PRO A 246 -11.97 13.06 -5.39
CA PRO A 246 -13.13 13.82 -4.91
C PRO A 246 -12.75 15.10 -4.14
N GLY A 247 -11.68 15.07 -3.36
CA GLY A 247 -11.16 16.22 -2.63
C GLY A 247 -10.43 17.27 -3.48
N GLY A 248 -10.29 17.04 -4.80
CA GLY A 248 -9.61 17.95 -5.73
C GLY A 248 -8.09 18.02 -5.52
N SER A 249 -7.45 19.10 -5.96
CA SER A 249 -5.99 19.28 -5.90
C SER A 249 -5.42 19.28 -4.48
N GLY A 250 -6.23 19.55 -3.46
CA GLY A 250 -5.83 19.50 -2.05
C GLY A 250 -5.98 18.13 -1.40
N SER A 251 -6.41 17.10 -2.11
CA SER A 251 -6.67 15.77 -1.57
C SER A 251 -5.41 15.04 -1.09
N GLN A 252 -4.29 15.24 -1.76
CA GLN A 252 -3.01 14.59 -1.43
C GLN A 252 -3.14 13.06 -1.27
N PRO A 253 -3.56 12.31 -2.31
CA PRO A 253 -3.69 10.86 -2.23
C PRO A 253 -2.34 10.21 -1.93
N TYR A 254 -2.32 9.23 -1.00
CA TYR A 254 -1.06 8.67 -0.55
C TYR A 254 -1.06 7.13 -0.58
N GLY A 255 -1.59 6.48 0.47
CA GLY A 255 -1.74 5.03 0.51
C GLY A 255 -2.74 4.57 -0.55
N ILE A 256 -2.49 3.41 -1.13
CA ILE A 256 -3.34 2.82 -2.17
C ILE A 256 -3.34 1.30 -2.03
N ALA A 257 -4.48 0.66 -2.26
CA ALA A 257 -4.65 -0.79 -2.20
C ALA A 257 -5.72 -1.26 -3.20
N ILE A 258 -5.64 -2.52 -3.62
CA ILE A 258 -6.74 -3.18 -4.34
C ILE A 258 -7.52 -4.00 -3.32
N GLY A 259 -8.77 -3.65 -3.11
CA GLY A 259 -9.66 -4.38 -2.21
C GLY A 259 -10.06 -5.74 -2.77
N THR A 260 -10.51 -6.64 -1.90
CA THR A 260 -11.10 -7.93 -2.31
C THR A 260 -12.42 -7.77 -3.08
N ASP A 261 -12.98 -6.59 -3.04
CA ASP A 261 -14.15 -6.15 -3.82
C ASP A 261 -13.78 -5.67 -5.24
N GLY A 262 -12.50 -5.72 -5.61
CA GLY A 262 -11.99 -5.28 -6.91
C GLY A 262 -11.84 -3.77 -7.07
N ARG A 263 -12.22 -2.98 -6.06
CA ARG A 263 -12.08 -1.53 -6.08
C ARG A 263 -10.66 -1.09 -5.74
N ILE A 264 -10.28 0.08 -6.23
CA ILE A 264 -9.03 0.76 -5.85
C ILE A 264 -9.35 1.66 -4.65
N TRP A 265 -8.74 1.32 -3.51
CA TRP A 265 -8.89 2.06 -2.28
C TRP A 265 -7.68 2.96 -2.08
N TYR A 266 -7.89 4.24 -1.78
CA TYR A 266 -6.82 5.18 -1.46
C TYR A 266 -7.29 6.20 -0.41
N ASN A 267 -6.36 6.82 0.28
CA ASN A 267 -6.70 7.89 1.21
C ASN A 267 -6.46 9.25 0.61
N GLU A 268 -7.27 10.21 1.03
CA GLU A 268 -7.05 11.63 0.80
C GLU A 268 -6.54 12.28 2.09
N SER A 269 -5.21 12.39 2.21
CA SER A 269 -4.57 12.90 3.44
C SER A 269 -5.03 14.33 3.78
N GLY A 270 -5.31 15.16 2.76
CA GLY A 270 -5.79 16.53 2.94
C GLY A 270 -7.27 16.64 3.35
N LYS A 271 -8.03 15.53 3.32
CA LYS A 271 -9.49 15.51 3.57
C LYS A 271 -9.92 14.63 4.74
N ASN A 272 -9.01 13.86 5.33
CA ASN A 272 -9.30 12.88 6.37
C ASN A 272 -10.32 11.81 5.94
N GLU A 273 -10.20 11.33 4.70
CA GLU A 273 -11.12 10.42 4.05
C GLU A 273 -10.40 9.26 3.37
N ILE A 274 -11.11 8.15 3.22
CA ILE A 274 -10.75 7.02 2.36
C ILE A 274 -11.69 7.00 1.18
N VAL A 275 -11.17 6.78 -0.01
CA VAL A 275 -11.93 6.70 -1.26
C VAL A 275 -11.87 5.29 -1.81
N ALA A 276 -13.01 4.78 -2.23
CA ALA A 276 -13.15 3.55 -2.99
C ALA A 276 -13.55 3.91 -4.44
N PHE A 277 -12.66 3.64 -5.39
CA PHE A 277 -12.88 3.83 -6.81
C PHE A 277 -13.17 2.50 -7.49
N ASP A 278 -14.26 2.40 -8.22
CA ASP A 278 -14.62 1.24 -9.03
C ASP A 278 -14.05 1.39 -10.45
N PRO A 279 -13.06 0.57 -10.86
CA PRO A 279 -12.46 0.68 -12.20
C PRO A 279 -13.42 0.37 -13.35
N ALA A 280 -14.53 -0.33 -13.11
CA ALA A 280 -15.47 -0.72 -14.16
C ALA A 280 -16.49 0.38 -14.46
N THR A 281 -16.95 1.09 -13.44
CA THR A 281 -17.99 2.14 -13.55
C THR A 281 -17.43 3.55 -13.40
N GLU A 282 -16.17 3.67 -12.94
CA GLU A 282 -15.48 4.92 -12.57
C GLU A 282 -16.19 5.69 -11.44
N HIS A 283 -17.08 5.03 -10.74
CA HIS A 283 -17.75 5.59 -9.58
C HIS A 283 -16.82 5.64 -8.36
N THR A 284 -16.95 6.69 -7.55
CA THR A 284 -16.21 6.86 -6.29
C THR A 284 -17.17 6.94 -5.11
N GLU A 285 -16.81 6.27 -4.03
CA GLU A 285 -17.45 6.41 -2.71
C GLU A 285 -16.41 6.93 -1.72
N THR A 286 -16.82 7.83 -0.83
CA THR A 286 -15.96 8.33 0.23
C THR A 286 -16.38 7.79 1.59
N VAL A 287 -15.39 7.46 2.42
CA VAL A 287 -15.56 6.95 3.78
C VAL A 287 -14.82 7.89 4.72
N ALA A 288 -15.55 8.61 5.55
CA ALA A 288 -14.96 9.51 6.54
C ALA A 288 -14.22 8.72 7.62
N ILE A 289 -13.05 9.22 8.03
CA ILE A 289 -12.33 8.69 9.20
C ILE A 289 -12.89 9.40 10.44
N PRO A 290 -13.38 8.65 11.46
CA PRO A 290 -14.09 9.25 12.61
C PRO A 290 -13.24 10.26 13.38
N THR A 291 -11.97 9.93 13.65
CA THR A 291 -11.07 10.86 14.34
C THR A 291 -10.42 11.82 13.36
N ALA A 292 -10.63 13.12 13.57
CA ALA A 292 -10.05 14.18 12.74
C ALA A 292 -8.51 14.18 12.81
N GLY A 293 -7.85 14.53 11.71
CA GLY A 293 -6.38 14.62 11.64
C GLY A 293 -5.67 13.27 11.63
N ALA A 294 -6.32 12.21 11.15
CA ALA A 294 -5.79 10.85 11.17
C ALA A 294 -4.48 10.68 10.39
N VAL A 295 -4.29 11.41 9.29
CA VAL A 295 -3.07 11.36 8.45
C VAL A 295 -2.69 9.91 8.11
N VAL A 296 -3.47 9.28 7.23
CA VAL A 296 -3.20 7.92 6.77
C VAL A 296 -1.90 7.89 5.97
N ARG A 297 -0.93 7.08 6.41
CA ARG A 297 0.38 6.94 5.74
C ARG A 297 0.41 5.79 4.75
N ASN A 298 -0.18 4.68 5.13
CA ASN A 298 -0.29 3.52 4.25
C ASN A 298 -1.46 2.63 4.66
N MET A 299 -1.76 1.66 3.80
CA MET A 299 -2.82 0.69 4.01
C MET A 299 -2.39 -0.70 3.54
N ALA A 300 -3.00 -1.73 4.13
CA ALA A 300 -2.76 -3.13 3.78
C ALA A 300 -4.08 -3.90 3.71
N VAL A 301 -4.18 -4.84 2.76
CA VAL A 301 -5.36 -5.69 2.58
C VAL A 301 -5.15 -7.03 3.25
N ASP A 302 -6.09 -7.44 4.09
CA ASP A 302 -6.28 -8.82 4.52
C ASP A 302 -7.26 -9.48 3.56
N SER A 303 -6.73 -10.11 2.52
CA SER A 303 -7.55 -10.74 1.48
C SER A 303 -8.34 -11.92 2.02
N SER A 304 -7.84 -12.61 3.07
CA SER A 304 -8.50 -13.78 3.64
C SER A 304 -9.73 -13.43 4.47
N ARG A 305 -9.80 -12.19 4.98
CA ARG A 305 -10.89 -11.71 5.83
C ARG A 305 -11.66 -10.54 5.24
N ALA A 306 -11.34 -10.19 3.98
CA ALA A 306 -11.91 -9.05 3.27
C ALA A 306 -11.85 -7.75 4.10
N ARG A 307 -10.64 -7.38 4.54
CA ARG A 307 -10.41 -6.19 5.37
C ARG A 307 -9.33 -5.30 4.80
N LEU A 308 -9.53 -4.01 4.94
CA LEU A 308 -8.51 -3.00 4.66
C LEU A 308 -8.04 -2.39 5.99
N TRP A 309 -6.74 -2.43 6.23
CA TRP A 309 -6.12 -1.87 7.42
C TRP A 309 -5.40 -0.56 7.09
N LEU A 310 -5.51 0.42 7.96
CA LEU A 310 -5.02 1.79 7.80
C LEU A 310 -4.06 2.14 8.95
N ALA A 311 -2.95 2.82 8.63
CA ALA A 311 -2.10 3.43 9.66
C ALA A 311 -2.50 4.90 9.83
N LEU A 312 -3.17 5.23 10.94
CA LEU A 312 -3.67 6.56 11.28
C LEU A 312 -2.64 7.30 12.14
N SER A 313 -1.54 7.74 11.51
CA SER A 313 -0.33 8.25 12.18
C SER A 313 -0.60 9.47 13.06
N GLY A 314 -1.47 10.37 12.60
CA GLY A 314 -1.77 11.62 13.32
C GLY A 314 -2.57 11.44 14.62
N THR A 315 -3.17 10.26 14.81
CA THR A 315 -4.12 10.01 15.92
C THR A 315 -3.76 8.78 16.76
N GLN A 316 -2.57 8.22 16.59
CA GLN A 316 -2.08 7.05 17.35
C GLN A 316 -3.02 5.85 17.22
N ARG A 317 -3.56 5.59 16.02
CA ARG A 317 -4.53 4.52 15.79
C ARG A 317 -4.17 3.67 14.59
N LEU A 318 -4.69 2.45 14.59
CA LEU A 318 -4.94 1.70 13.36
C LEU A 318 -6.42 1.80 13.03
N GLY A 319 -6.74 1.81 11.74
CA GLY A 319 -8.11 1.76 11.24
C GLY A 319 -8.39 0.47 10.50
N ARG A 320 -9.64 0.00 10.52
CA ARG A 320 -10.12 -1.14 9.74
C ARG A 320 -11.38 -0.79 8.98
N ILE A 321 -11.44 -1.17 7.74
CA ILE A 321 -12.66 -1.18 6.92
C ILE A 321 -12.94 -2.64 6.56
N ASP A 322 -14.15 -3.14 6.86
CA ASP A 322 -14.61 -4.43 6.37
C ASP A 322 -15.12 -4.24 4.93
N LEU A 323 -14.51 -4.96 3.98
CA LEU A 323 -14.80 -4.86 2.56
C LEU A 323 -15.99 -5.74 2.20
N ALA A 324 -16.79 -5.31 1.23
CA ALA A 324 -17.82 -6.18 0.68
C ALA A 324 -17.19 -7.37 -0.06
N PRO A 325 -17.79 -8.58 -0.03
CA PRO A 325 -17.33 -9.66 -0.89
C PRO A 325 -17.49 -9.27 -2.36
N GLN A 326 -16.58 -9.76 -3.21
CA GLN A 326 -16.69 -9.61 -4.67
C GLN A 326 -18.01 -10.21 -5.14
N ARG A 327 -18.80 -9.48 -5.91
CA ARG A 327 -20.07 -9.94 -6.51
C ARG A 327 -19.84 -10.80 -7.72
#